data_093c80301d320f77cd9abe47df22cbe0
#
_entry.id   093c80301d320f77cd9abe47df22cbe0
#
_cell.length_a   1.000
_cell.length_b   1.000
_cell.length_c   1.000
_cell.angle_alpha   90.00
_cell.angle_beta   90.00
_cell.angle_gamma   90.00
#
_symmetry.space_group_name_H-M   'P 1'
#
loop_
_entity.id
_entity.type
_entity.pdbx_description
1 polymer ?
#
loop_
_entity_poly.entity_id
_entity_poly.type
_entity_poly.pdbx_seq_one_letter_code
_entity_poly.pdbx_strand_id
1 'polypeptide(L)'
;MVEKTNAVKTHEMNVIQQESVNKVKKEIKSLDPRYDQIGIYPPVDRLVCIGDLHGDLAVTLKVLKLAEVIPQNSSLKDINNIHWSGGDSWVIQLGDQIDRCRPDNWTDNNCIEDFDDVIEDEGSNMAIIKLFLRLDEEAKRYGGRVLGTLGNHELMNVDKDFRYVSPKEFLEFVPQNQRTSKYTDDGYPMGYWHRTKAFERGSNISKLYAEKKKSIIIIGSYIFVHGGLSVQLMDKYTIAEINEIVRKWLLKTDTKVESELFDEIFRKDDDMSPFWCRIYGEDYDEDDNPDNSLKSFNNLIDLINKKNKKLMPIKGMVISHTPQFMEDKFLNSMYNDRLWRIDVGMSRAFGKQDDCGYNKYRKPQILIIHNDKQFEKRIVSFNSNRFPSTGMGENVNLLNQTLPF
;
A
#
# COMPACT_ATOMS: atom_id res chain seq x y z
N MET A 1 -7.72 -6.04 51.02
CA MET A 1 -8.57 -4.87 50.66
C MET A 1 -8.04 -4.14 49.41
N VAL A 2 -6.75 -3.96 49.26
CA VAL A 2 -6.12 -3.24 48.10
C VAL A 2 -6.33 -3.99 46.78
N GLU A 3 -6.26 -5.32 46.71
CA GLU A 3 -6.45 -6.09 45.47
C GLU A 3 -7.89 -6.03 44.92
N LYS A 4 -8.90 -6.00 45.81
CA LYS A 4 -10.30 -5.84 45.38
C LYS A 4 -10.58 -4.46 44.80
N THR A 5 -9.91 -3.41 45.29
CA THR A 5 -10.05 -2.04 44.79
C THR A 5 -9.42 -1.84 43.43
N ASN A 6 -8.32 -2.54 43.14
CA ASN A 6 -7.67 -2.49 41.83
C ASN A 6 -8.46 -3.24 40.75
N ALA A 7 -9.03 -4.40 41.09
CA ALA A 7 -9.88 -5.17 40.17
C ALA A 7 -11.17 -4.43 39.80
N VAL A 8 -11.79 -3.70 40.74
CA VAL A 8 -12.97 -2.87 40.49
C VAL A 8 -12.63 -1.69 39.60
N LYS A 9 -11.53 -0.98 39.84
CA LYS A 9 -11.07 0.15 38.98
C LYS A 9 -10.73 -0.29 37.55
N THR A 10 -10.11 -1.48 37.39
CA THR A 10 -9.80 -2.03 36.07
C THR A 10 -11.07 -2.42 35.34
N HIS A 11 -12.07 -2.96 36.05
CA HIS A 11 -13.37 -3.30 35.46
C HIS A 11 -14.16 -2.04 35.04
N GLU A 12 -14.20 -1.01 35.87
CA GLU A 12 -14.85 0.26 35.53
C GLU A 12 -14.17 0.98 34.35
N MET A 13 -12.84 0.99 34.30
CA MET A 13 -12.10 1.53 33.14
C MET A 13 -12.40 0.74 31.84
N ASN A 14 -12.51 -0.58 31.91
CA ASN A 14 -12.87 -1.40 30.76
C ASN A 14 -14.31 -1.15 30.29
N VAL A 15 -15.25 -0.94 31.21
CA VAL A 15 -16.65 -0.62 30.90
C VAL A 15 -16.76 0.74 30.23
N ILE A 16 -16.12 1.77 30.77
CA ILE A 16 -16.10 3.13 30.19
C ILE A 16 -15.46 3.12 28.80
N GLN A 17 -14.40 2.35 28.61
CA GLN A 17 -13.74 2.19 27.33
C GLN A 17 -14.63 1.45 26.30
N GLN A 18 -15.37 0.44 26.76
CA GLN A 18 -16.32 -0.31 25.94
C GLN A 18 -17.54 0.53 25.54
N GLU A 19 -18.06 1.34 26.45
CA GLU A 19 -19.16 2.28 26.18
C GLU A 19 -18.73 3.38 25.19
N SER A 20 -17.50 3.90 25.32
CA SER A 20 -16.92 4.85 24.37
C SER A 20 -16.79 4.25 22.97
N VAL A 21 -16.31 3.01 22.88
CA VAL A 21 -16.21 2.25 21.61
C VAL A 21 -17.60 1.99 21.03
N ASN A 22 -18.58 1.61 21.83
CA ASN A 22 -19.94 1.35 21.37
C ASN A 22 -20.68 2.63 20.94
N LYS A 23 -20.40 3.77 21.58
CA LYS A 23 -20.93 5.08 21.19
C LYS A 23 -20.35 5.51 19.84
N VAL A 24 -19.04 5.34 19.66
CA VAL A 24 -18.36 5.57 18.38
C VAL A 24 -18.92 4.61 17.31
N LYS A 25 -19.11 3.32 17.60
CA LYS A 25 -19.73 2.34 16.68
C LYS A 25 -21.17 2.72 16.27
N LYS A 26 -21.95 3.35 17.12
CA LYS A 26 -23.33 3.77 16.83
C LYS A 26 -23.37 5.00 15.91
N GLU A 27 -22.36 5.87 16.00
CA GLU A 27 -22.15 7.01 15.10
C GLU A 27 -21.63 6.57 13.71
N ILE A 28 -20.97 5.39 13.63
CA ILE A 28 -20.37 4.83 12.39
C ILE A 28 -21.42 4.24 11.42
N LYS A 29 -22.67 3.99 11.81
CA LYS A 29 -23.69 3.44 10.90
C LYS A 29 -24.00 4.32 9.66
N SER A 30 -23.49 5.54 9.63
CA SER A 30 -23.27 6.34 8.43
C SER A 30 -21.88 6.99 8.55
N LEU A 31 -20.84 6.39 7.97
CA LEU A 31 -19.54 7.03 7.84
C LEU A 31 -19.75 8.41 7.23
N ASP A 32 -19.45 9.44 8.00
CA ASP A 32 -19.49 10.81 7.52
C ASP A 32 -18.56 10.91 6.30
N PRO A 33 -19.04 11.32 5.12
CA PRO A 33 -18.21 11.46 3.92
C PRO A 33 -16.94 12.29 4.12
N ARG A 34 -16.91 13.11 5.17
CA ARG A 34 -15.73 13.88 5.56
C ARG A 34 -14.54 13.01 5.98
N TYR A 35 -14.76 11.79 6.47
CA TYR A 35 -13.65 10.88 6.80
C TYR A 35 -12.85 10.46 5.57
N ASP A 36 -13.51 10.19 4.45
CA ASP A 36 -12.84 9.88 3.18
C ASP A 36 -12.01 11.06 2.65
N GLN A 37 -12.46 12.30 2.90
CA GLN A 37 -11.73 13.49 2.47
C GLN A 37 -10.41 13.67 3.22
N ILE A 38 -10.43 13.48 4.54
CA ILE A 38 -9.27 13.75 5.41
C ILE A 38 -8.40 12.53 5.67
N GLY A 39 -8.86 11.31 5.37
CA GLY A 39 -8.12 10.07 5.61
C GLY A 39 -8.00 9.69 7.09
N ILE A 40 -9.00 10.04 7.93
CA ILE A 40 -9.02 9.74 9.36
C ILE A 40 -10.27 8.94 9.69
N TYR A 41 -10.08 7.72 10.17
CA TYR A 41 -11.14 6.76 10.41
C TYR A 41 -11.15 6.26 11.86
N PRO A 42 -12.32 5.82 12.36
CA PRO A 42 -12.42 5.21 13.69
C PRO A 42 -11.72 3.85 13.76
N PRO A 43 -11.48 3.33 14.98
CA PRO A 43 -11.03 1.97 15.15
C PRO A 43 -12.08 0.97 14.65
N VAL A 44 -11.61 -0.14 14.09
CA VAL A 44 -12.45 -1.21 13.55
C VAL A 44 -12.14 -2.55 14.23
N ASP A 45 -13.10 -3.48 14.18
CA ASP A 45 -12.94 -4.76 14.86
C ASP A 45 -11.87 -5.64 14.20
N ARG A 46 -11.79 -5.59 12.87
CA ARG A 46 -10.81 -6.34 12.08
C ARG A 46 -10.26 -5.49 10.93
N LEU A 47 -8.99 -5.18 10.98
CA LEU A 47 -8.26 -4.44 9.93
C LEU A 47 -7.16 -5.32 9.35
N VAL A 48 -7.25 -5.62 8.07
CA VAL A 48 -6.23 -6.34 7.29
C VAL A 48 -5.30 -5.34 6.63
N CYS A 49 -3.99 -5.47 6.86
CA CYS A 49 -2.96 -4.63 6.27
C CYS A 49 -2.15 -5.44 5.25
N ILE A 50 -2.05 -4.93 4.03
CA ILE A 50 -1.37 -5.55 2.90
C ILE A 50 -0.26 -4.62 2.43
N GLY A 51 0.96 -5.13 2.30
CA GLY A 51 2.11 -4.40 1.75
C GLY A 51 2.10 -4.36 0.23
N ASP A 52 3.27 -4.14 -0.36
CA ASP A 52 3.50 -3.92 -1.77
C ASP A 52 3.13 -5.11 -2.66
N LEU A 53 2.52 -4.82 -3.80
CA LEU A 53 2.00 -5.84 -4.74
C LEU A 53 2.74 -5.86 -6.08
N HIS A 54 3.28 -4.72 -6.51
CA HIS A 54 4.09 -4.57 -7.72
C HIS A 54 3.56 -5.34 -8.93
N GLY A 55 2.35 -5.03 -9.35
CA GLY A 55 1.74 -5.62 -10.55
C GLY A 55 1.53 -7.14 -10.51
N ASP A 56 1.58 -7.80 -9.33
CA ASP A 56 1.43 -9.24 -9.21
C ASP A 56 0.00 -9.65 -8.83
N LEU A 57 -0.82 -9.91 -9.83
CA LEU A 57 -2.22 -10.27 -9.63
C LEU A 57 -2.38 -11.63 -8.92
N ALA A 58 -1.47 -12.58 -9.18
CA ALA A 58 -1.52 -13.89 -8.52
C ALA A 58 -1.24 -13.77 -7.01
N VAL A 59 -0.23 -12.96 -6.63
CA VAL A 59 0.06 -12.64 -5.23
C VAL A 59 -1.09 -11.85 -4.61
N THR A 60 -1.65 -10.88 -5.33
CA THR A 60 -2.82 -10.11 -4.89
C THR A 60 -3.98 -11.04 -4.49
N LEU A 61 -4.32 -12.03 -5.32
CA LEU A 61 -5.38 -12.99 -4.96
C LEU A 61 -4.99 -13.86 -3.77
N LYS A 62 -3.73 -14.25 -3.65
CA LYS A 62 -3.25 -15.05 -2.50
C LYS A 62 -3.43 -14.30 -1.18
N VAL A 63 -3.03 -13.02 -1.11
CA VAL A 63 -3.17 -12.23 0.13
C VAL A 63 -4.62 -11.90 0.45
N LEU A 64 -5.47 -11.63 -0.54
CA LEU A 64 -6.90 -11.42 -0.33
C LEU A 64 -7.62 -12.69 0.17
N LYS A 65 -7.22 -13.88 -0.31
CA LYS A 65 -7.70 -15.17 0.23
C LYS A 65 -7.18 -15.43 1.63
N LEU A 66 -5.91 -15.16 1.88
CA LEU A 66 -5.29 -15.29 3.21
C LEU A 66 -5.97 -14.37 4.22
N ALA A 67 -6.41 -13.20 3.77
CA ALA A 67 -7.23 -12.26 4.52
C ALA A 67 -8.68 -12.72 4.72
N GLU A 68 -9.14 -13.74 4.00
CA GLU A 68 -10.53 -14.22 4.03
C GLU A 68 -11.55 -13.15 3.60
N VAL A 69 -11.13 -12.22 2.74
CA VAL A 69 -11.99 -11.13 2.24
C VAL A 69 -12.55 -11.38 0.84
N ILE A 70 -12.08 -12.44 0.19
CA ILE A 70 -12.64 -13.00 -1.04
C ILE A 70 -12.81 -14.52 -0.90
N PRO A 71 -13.70 -15.17 -1.68
CA PRO A 71 -13.89 -16.61 -1.64
C PRO A 71 -12.59 -17.39 -1.91
N GLN A 72 -12.36 -18.50 -1.19
CA GLN A 72 -11.15 -19.31 -1.31
C GLN A 72 -10.99 -19.94 -2.70
N ASN A 73 -12.08 -20.20 -3.41
CA ASN A 73 -12.10 -20.75 -4.77
C ASN A 73 -11.91 -19.69 -5.87
N SER A 74 -11.74 -18.40 -5.52
CA SER A 74 -11.45 -17.33 -6.50
C SER A 74 -10.23 -17.67 -7.35
N SER A 75 -10.28 -17.37 -8.64
CA SER A 75 -9.19 -17.67 -9.58
C SER A 75 -8.90 -16.50 -10.51
N LEU A 76 -7.71 -16.51 -11.12
CA LEU A 76 -7.32 -15.51 -12.12
C LEU A 76 -8.25 -15.52 -13.35
N LYS A 77 -8.82 -16.70 -13.70
CA LYS A 77 -9.74 -16.86 -14.84
C LYS A 77 -11.05 -16.09 -14.65
N ASP A 78 -11.45 -15.89 -13.39
CA ASP A 78 -12.71 -15.27 -13.01
C ASP A 78 -12.54 -13.94 -12.30
N ILE A 79 -11.47 -13.21 -12.58
CA ILE A 79 -11.11 -11.96 -11.87
C ILE A 79 -12.27 -10.96 -11.81
N ASN A 80 -13.09 -10.90 -12.85
CA ASN A 80 -14.23 -9.99 -12.92
C ASN A 80 -15.43 -10.44 -12.05
N ASN A 81 -15.47 -11.70 -11.64
CA ASN A 81 -16.53 -12.29 -10.83
C ASN A 81 -16.12 -12.46 -9.35
N ILE A 82 -14.89 -12.09 -8.99
CA ILE A 82 -14.46 -12.08 -7.59
C ILE A 82 -15.26 -11.02 -6.85
N HIS A 83 -15.86 -11.39 -5.74
CA HIS A 83 -16.69 -10.54 -4.91
C HIS A 83 -16.21 -10.51 -3.46
N TRP A 84 -16.68 -9.53 -2.71
CA TRP A 84 -16.39 -9.38 -1.30
C TRP A 84 -17.07 -10.47 -0.46
N SER A 85 -16.32 -11.10 0.43
CA SER A 85 -16.82 -12.05 1.41
C SER A 85 -16.34 -11.75 2.84
N GLY A 86 -15.66 -10.62 3.05
CA GLY A 86 -15.04 -10.24 4.31
C GLY A 86 -15.98 -9.65 5.38
N GLY A 87 -17.30 -9.59 5.10
CA GLY A 87 -18.24 -8.98 6.04
C GLY A 87 -17.92 -7.51 6.32
N ASP A 88 -17.87 -7.13 7.59
CA ASP A 88 -17.54 -5.80 8.08
C ASP A 88 -16.04 -5.54 8.27
N SER A 89 -15.18 -6.47 7.83
CA SER A 89 -13.73 -6.30 7.88
C SER A 89 -13.28 -5.11 7.04
N TRP A 90 -12.22 -4.46 7.47
CA TRP A 90 -11.54 -3.43 6.69
C TRP A 90 -10.23 -3.96 6.14
N VAL A 91 -9.88 -3.48 4.97
CA VAL A 91 -8.58 -3.73 4.32
C VAL A 91 -7.91 -2.40 4.08
N ILE A 92 -6.61 -2.32 4.35
CA ILE A 92 -5.74 -1.23 3.90
C ILE A 92 -4.55 -1.81 3.15
N GLN A 93 -4.33 -1.33 1.92
CA GLN A 93 -3.17 -1.68 1.11
C GLN A 93 -2.24 -0.46 1.03
N LEU A 94 -0.95 -0.66 1.32
CA LEU A 94 0.00 0.41 1.61
C LEU A 94 0.79 0.92 0.39
N GLY A 95 0.14 1.09 -0.75
CA GLY A 95 0.78 1.64 -1.96
C GLY A 95 1.50 0.58 -2.79
N ASP A 96 2.16 1.02 -3.85
CA ASP A 96 2.91 0.17 -4.78
C ASP A 96 2.11 -1.03 -5.30
N GLN A 97 0.94 -0.74 -5.86
CA GLN A 97 0.10 -1.75 -6.51
C GLN A 97 0.63 -2.14 -7.89
N ILE A 98 1.41 -1.27 -8.51
CA ILE A 98 1.87 -1.33 -9.90
C ILE A 98 3.38 -1.50 -9.99
N ASP A 99 3.89 -1.61 -11.22
CA ASP A 99 5.30 -1.72 -11.58
C ASP A 99 5.94 -3.07 -11.26
N ARG A 100 5.91 -3.92 -12.28
CA ARG A 100 6.28 -5.34 -12.24
C ARG A 100 7.76 -5.61 -12.45
N CYS A 101 8.55 -4.65 -12.87
CA CYS A 101 9.96 -4.86 -13.17
C CYS A 101 10.88 -4.43 -12.02
N ARG A 102 11.95 -5.20 -11.82
CA ARG A 102 13.08 -4.85 -10.96
C ARG A 102 14.37 -5.07 -11.75
N PRO A 103 15.09 -3.99 -12.11
CA PRO A 103 16.38 -4.10 -12.79
C PRO A 103 17.42 -4.75 -11.85
N ASP A 104 18.42 -5.42 -12.40
CA ASP A 104 19.47 -6.07 -11.63
C ASP A 104 20.29 -5.06 -10.81
N ASN A 105 20.53 -3.88 -11.38
CA ASN A 105 21.14 -2.76 -10.67
C ASN A 105 20.12 -1.63 -10.52
N TRP A 106 19.63 -1.41 -9.30
CA TRP A 106 18.57 -0.45 -8.99
C TRP A 106 19.01 1.01 -9.11
N THR A 107 20.32 1.28 -9.09
CA THR A 107 20.86 2.64 -9.13
C THR A 107 21.13 3.13 -10.55
N ASP A 108 21.60 2.26 -11.42
CA ASP A 108 22.16 2.65 -12.72
C ASP A 108 21.31 2.20 -13.91
N ASN A 109 20.50 1.13 -13.76
CA ASN A 109 19.69 0.57 -14.82
C ASN A 109 18.20 0.77 -14.57
N ASN A 110 17.45 0.83 -15.65
CA ASN A 110 16.00 0.85 -15.63
C ASN A 110 15.44 -0.18 -16.61
N CYS A 111 14.24 -0.66 -16.34
CA CYS A 111 13.62 -1.70 -17.16
C CYS A 111 13.23 -1.25 -18.58
N ILE A 112 13.30 0.04 -18.87
CA ILE A 112 13.06 0.57 -20.22
C ILE A 112 14.23 0.25 -21.13
N GLU A 113 15.45 0.23 -20.59
CA GLU A 113 16.68 -0.02 -21.33
C GLU A 113 16.97 -1.51 -21.49
N ASP A 114 16.56 -2.33 -20.51
CA ASP A 114 16.72 -3.78 -20.56
C ASP A 114 15.46 -4.53 -20.16
N PHE A 115 14.67 -4.93 -21.17
CA PHE A 115 13.47 -5.73 -20.98
C PHE A 115 13.73 -7.22 -20.74
N ASP A 116 14.93 -7.71 -20.92
CA ASP A 116 15.24 -9.14 -20.77
C ASP A 116 15.30 -9.52 -19.29
N ASP A 117 15.34 -8.52 -18.40
CA ASP A 117 15.35 -8.70 -16.95
C ASP A 117 13.99 -8.96 -16.30
N VAL A 118 12.90 -8.85 -17.04
CA VAL A 118 11.56 -9.02 -16.46
C VAL A 118 11.21 -10.49 -16.27
N ILE A 119 10.99 -10.90 -15.01
CA ILE A 119 10.59 -12.26 -14.66
C ILE A 119 9.07 -12.39 -14.66
N GLU A 120 8.54 -13.41 -15.36
CA GLU A 120 7.11 -13.75 -15.38
C GLU A 120 6.22 -12.51 -15.60
N ASP A 121 6.55 -11.70 -16.61
CA ASP A 121 5.87 -10.44 -16.92
C ASP A 121 4.36 -10.62 -17.10
N GLU A 122 3.60 -9.72 -16.50
CA GLU A 122 2.13 -9.66 -16.67
C GLU A 122 1.64 -8.20 -16.69
N GLY A 123 0.72 -7.89 -17.58
CA GLY A 123 0.05 -6.59 -17.64
C GLY A 123 -1.22 -6.62 -16.79
N SER A 124 -1.10 -6.41 -15.49
CA SER A 124 -2.21 -6.57 -14.54
C SER A 124 -2.44 -5.38 -13.61
N ASN A 125 -1.77 -4.24 -13.84
CA ASN A 125 -1.94 -3.04 -13.02
C ASN A 125 -3.40 -2.61 -12.91
N MET A 126 -4.06 -2.46 -14.07
CA MET A 126 -5.46 -2.02 -14.09
C MET A 126 -6.41 -3.09 -13.53
N ALA A 127 -6.09 -4.37 -13.64
CA ALA A 127 -6.87 -5.44 -13.04
C ALA A 127 -6.82 -5.38 -11.52
N ILE A 128 -5.63 -5.15 -10.93
CA ILE A 128 -5.44 -4.97 -9.49
C ILE A 128 -6.20 -3.74 -8.99
N ILE A 129 -5.96 -2.57 -9.59
CA ILE A 129 -6.62 -1.32 -9.21
C ILE A 129 -8.15 -1.48 -9.22
N LYS A 130 -8.70 -2.01 -10.30
CA LYS A 130 -10.16 -2.23 -10.44
C LYS A 130 -10.71 -3.23 -9.44
N LEU A 131 -9.97 -4.29 -9.15
CA LEU A 131 -10.36 -5.28 -8.14
C LEU A 131 -10.52 -4.62 -6.76
N PHE A 132 -9.52 -3.86 -6.30
CA PHE A 132 -9.59 -3.17 -5.02
C PHE A 132 -10.74 -2.16 -4.96
N LEU A 133 -10.95 -1.38 -6.02
CA LEU A 133 -12.07 -0.43 -6.09
C LEU A 133 -13.44 -1.12 -6.02
N ARG A 134 -13.61 -2.22 -6.76
CA ARG A 134 -14.86 -2.99 -6.73
C ARG A 134 -15.11 -3.60 -5.36
N LEU A 135 -14.07 -4.17 -4.75
CA LEU A 135 -14.17 -4.75 -3.41
C LEU A 135 -14.52 -3.67 -2.36
N ASP A 136 -14.04 -2.41 -2.48
CA ASP A 136 -14.47 -1.32 -1.58
C ASP A 136 -15.95 -1.00 -1.74
N GLU A 137 -16.44 -0.87 -2.98
CA GLU A 137 -17.87 -0.60 -3.22
C GLU A 137 -18.79 -1.74 -2.73
N GLU A 138 -18.31 -2.98 -2.78
CA GLU A 138 -19.04 -4.12 -2.24
C GLU A 138 -18.96 -4.18 -0.71
N ALA A 139 -17.77 -3.98 -0.14
CA ALA A 139 -17.52 -4.02 1.32
C ALA A 139 -18.39 -3.01 2.08
N LYS A 140 -18.57 -1.81 1.54
CA LYS A 140 -19.42 -0.75 2.12
C LYS A 140 -20.84 -1.23 2.44
N ARG A 141 -21.38 -2.16 1.67
CA ARG A 141 -22.73 -2.70 1.89
C ARG A 141 -22.84 -3.52 3.17
N TYR A 142 -21.71 -3.99 3.69
CA TYR A 142 -21.60 -4.81 4.89
C TYR A 142 -20.94 -4.05 6.06
N GLY A 143 -20.62 -2.74 5.89
CA GLY A 143 -19.90 -1.95 6.89
C GLY A 143 -18.38 -2.08 6.81
N GLY A 144 -17.89 -2.85 5.83
CA GLY A 144 -16.46 -2.98 5.55
C GLY A 144 -15.93 -1.88 4.63
N ARG A 145 -14.62 -1.85 4.44
CA ARG A 145 -13.91 -0.95 3.52
C ARG A 145 -12.70 -1.62 2.91
N VAL A 146 -12.30 -1.15 1.73
CA VAL A 146 -11.00 -1.47 1.14
C VAL A 146 -10.32 -0.14 0.77
N LEU A 147 -9.40 0.28 1.60
CA LEU A 147 -8.65 1.53 1.48
C LEU A 147 -7.27 1.29 0.87
N GLY A 148 -6.64 2.34 0.36
CA GLY A 148 -5.27 2.29 -0.11
C GLY A 148 -4.53 3.59 0.12
N THR A 149 -3.24 3.50 0.47
CA THR A 149 -2.34 4.64 0.36
C THR A 149 -1.77 4.75 -1.05
N LEU A 150 -1.19 5.89 -1.36
CA LEU A 150 -0.28 6.04 -2.50
C LEU A 150 1.10 5.52 -2.10
N GLY A 151 1.79 4.85 -3.03
CA GLY A 151 3.20 4.58 -2.93
C GLY A 151 4.00 5.44 -3.90
N ASN A 152 5.33 5.31 -3.86
CA ASN A 152 6.19 6.04 -4.79
C ASN A 152 5.95 5.61 -6.24
N HIS A 153 5.67 4.34 -6.52
CA HIS A 153 5.42 3.84 -7.87
C HIS A 153 4.16 4.44 -8.51
N GLU A 154 3.06 4.65 -7.75
CA GLU A 154 1.92 5.40 -8.27
C GLU A 154 2.30 6.82 -8.69
N LEU A 155 3.09 7.54 -7.87
CA LEU A 155 3.49 8.91 -8.15
C LEU A 155 4.57 8.99 -9.25
N MET A 156 5.52 8.06 -9.30
CA MET A 156 6.50 7.93 -10.38
C MET A 156 5.80 7.82 -11.74
N ASN A 157 4.77 7.00 -11.84
CA ASN A 157 4.00 6.85 -13.09
C ASN A 157 3.30 8.15 -13.49
N VAL A 158 2.73 8.89 -12.55
CA VAL A 158 2.13 10.20 -12.82
C VAL A 158 3.19 11.22 -13.25
N ASP A 159 4.41 11.10 -12.73
CA ASP A 159 5.57 11.93 -13.05
C ASP A 159 6.33 11.49 -14.31
N LYS A 160 5.88 10.41 -14.96
CA LYS A 160 6.47 9.80 -16.18
C LYS A 160 7.82 9.12 -15.93
N ASP A 161 8.11 8.77 -14.70
CA ASP A 161 9.23 7.92 -14.36
C ASP A 161 8.79 6.46 -14.40
N PHE A 162 9.08 5.79 -15.52
CA PHE A 162 8.64 4.42 -15.81
C PHE A 162 9.76 3.39 -15.65
N ARG A 163 10.83 3.72 -14.92
CA ARG A 163 12.01 2.84 -14.80
C ARG A 163 11.71 1.43 -14.26
N TYR A 164 10.60 1.22 -13.63
CA TYR A 164 10.16 -0.07 -13.08
C TYR A 164 8.95 -0.68 -13.80
N VAL A 165 8.55 -0.11 -14.92
CA VAL A 165 7.41 -0.59 -15.71
C VAL A 165 7.85 -1.70 -16.65
N SER A 166 7.15 -2.82 -16.63
CA SER A 166 7.43 -3.96 -17.51
C SER A 166 6.82 -3.79 -18.91
N PRO A 167 7.32 -4.54 -19.91
CA PRO A 167 6.77 -4.49 -21.27
C PRO A 167 5.26 -4.72 -21.36
N LYS A 168 4.73 -5.71 -20.64
CA LYS A 168 3.29 -5.98 -20.69
C LYS A 168 2.46 -4.91 -19.99
N GLU A 169 3.00 -4.26 -18.97
CA GLU A 169 2.33 -3.13 -18.30
C GLU A 169 2.22 -1.91 -19.22
N PHE A 170 3.19 -1.66 -20.10
CA PHE A 170 3.05 -0.64 -21.13
C PHE A 170 1.93 -1.00 -22.11
N LEU A 171 1.82 -2.29 -22.48
CA LEU A 171 0.82 -2.76 -23.43
C LEU A 171 -0.63 -2.73 -22.90
N GLU A 172 -0.83 -2.62 -21.58
CA GLU A 172 -2.18 -2.48 -21.00
C GLU A 172 -2.99 -1.34 -21.61
N PHE A 173 -2.31 -0.27 -22.04
CA PHE A 173 -2.92 0.95 -22.56
C PHE A 173 -2.96 1.01 -24.08
N VAL A 174 -2.38 0.03 -24.78
CA VAL A 174 -2.32 -0.02 -26.26
C VAL A 174 -3.48 -0.88 -26.79
N PRO A 175 -4.32 -0.37 -27.69
CA PRO A 175 -5.31 -1.19 -28.36
C PRO A 175 -4.67 -2.40 -29.05
N GLN A 176 -5.29 -3.58 -28.97
CA GLN A 176 -4.70 -4.83 -29.42
C GLN A 176 -4.26 -4.79 -30.90
N ASN A 177 -5.04 -4.13 -31.76
CA ASN A 177 -4.73 -3.95 -33.19
C ASN A 177 -3.57 -3.00 -33.46
N GLN A 178 -3.06 -2.28 -32.45
CA GLN A 178 -1.94 -1.35 -32.57
C GLN A 178 -0.64 -1.91 -31.98
N ARG A 179 -0.64 -3.12 -31.43
CA ARG A 179 0.53 -3.78 -30.85
C ARG A 179 1.37 -4.44 -31.93
N THR A 180 2.14 -3.65 -32.68
CA THR A 180 2.84 -4.10 -33.89
C THR A 180 4.30 -4.41 -33.70
N SER A 181 4.95 -3.85 -32.67
CA SER A 181 6.39 -3.96 -32.43
C SER A 181 6.70 -3.93 -30.94
N LYS A 182 7.96 -4.25 -30.57
CA LYS A 182 8.47 -4.12 -29.19
C LYS A 182 8.72 -2.66 -28.82
N TYR A 183 9.15 -1.86 -29.79
CA TYR A 183 9.49 -0.44 -29.64
C TYR A 183 8.73 0.43 -30.65
N THR A 184 8.58 1.69 -30.32
CA THR A 184 8.08 2.74 -31.22
C THR A 184 9.21 3.22 -32.16
N ASP A 185 8.86 3.97 -33.21
CA ASP A 185 9.84 4.49 -34.17
C ASP A 185 10.86 5.46 -33.53
N ASP A 186 10.50 6.08 -32.43
CA ASP A 186 11.35 6.97 -31.63
C ASP A 186 12.12 6.24 -30.51
N GLY A 187 12.12 4.90 -30.51
CA GLY A 187 12.93 4.04 -29.66
C GLY A 187 12.41 3.79 -28.24
N TYR A 188 11.21 4.26 -27.92
CA TYR A 188 10.57 3.97 -26.64
C TYR A 188 9.85 2.61 -26.65
N PRO A 189 9.61 2.00 -25.47
CA PRO A 189 8.76 0.80 -25.40
C PRO A 189 7.38 1.02 -26.03
N MET A 190 6.87 0.00 -26.73
CA MET A 190 5.51 0.06 -27.25
C MET A 190 4.53 0.30 -26.11
N GLY A 191 3.74 1.38 -26.20
CA GLY A 191 2.79 1.80 -25.16
C GLY A 191 3.30 2.90 -24.23
N TYR A 192 4.57 3.29 -24.32
CA TYR A 192 5.15 4.38 -23.50
C TYR A 192 4.28 5.64 -23.52
N TRP A 193 3.93 6.15 -24.69
CA TRP A 193 3.12 7.36 -24.86
C TRP A 193 1.66 7.15 -24.44
N HIS A 194 1.12 5.94 -24.59
CA HIS A 194 -0.22 5.60 -24.10
C HIS A 194 -0.26 5.60 -22.57
N ARG A 195 0.75 5.00 -21.92
CA ARG A 195 0.87 5.00 -20.45
C ARG A 195 1.09 6.41 -19.92
N THR A 196 1.97 7.21 -20.57
CA THR A 196 2.16 8.63 -20.25
C THR A 196 0.83 9.37 -20.19
N LYS A 197 0.02 9.25 -21.23
CA LYS A 197 -1.29 9.91 -21.30
C LYS A 197 -2.30 9.37 -20.27
N ALA A 198 -2.24 8.07 -19.99
CA ALA A 198 -3.13 7.43 -19.02
C ALA A 198 -2.86 7.89 -17.59
N PHE A 199 -1.59 8.10 -17.23
CA PHE A 199 -1.17 8.47 -15.87
C PHE A 199 -0.91 9.96 -15.65
N GLU A 200 -0.73 10.78 -16.69
CA GLU A 200 -0.38 12.20 -16.52
C GLU A 200 -1.32 12.92 -15.54
N ARG A 201 -0.80 13.94 -14.88
CA ARG A 201 -1.56 14.76 -13.93
C ARG A 201 -2.87 15.27 -14.55
N GLY A 202 -3.98 15.10 -13.84
CA GLY A 202 -5.31 15.44 -14.30
C GLY A 202 -5.96 14.42 -15.25
N SER A 203 -5.28 13.31 -15.57
CA SER A 203 -5.87 12.16 -16.27
C SER A 203 -6.92 11.45 -15.42
N ASN A 204 -7.65 10.50 -16.01
CA ASN A 204 -8.63 9.71 -15.27
C ASN A 204 -7.98 8.88 -14.15
N ILE A 205 -6.79 8.29 -14.35
CA ILE A 205 -6.10 7.52 -13.33
C ILE A 205 -5.60 8.44 -12.21
N SER A 206 -4.99 9.59 -12.54
CA SER A 206 -4.57 10.57 -11.52
C SER A 206 -5.74 11.10 -10.70
N LYS A 207 -6.89 11.37 -11.33
CA LYS A 207 -8.12 11.76 -10.63
C LYS A 207 -8.62 10.66 -9.71
N LEU A 208 -8.63 9.41 -10.19
CA LEU A 208 -8.99 8.25 -9.40
C LEU A 208 -8.08 8.11 -8.16
N TYR A 209 -6.77 8.27 -8.32
CA TYR A 209 -5.83 8.26 -7.21
C TYR A 209 -6.12 9.39 -6.21
N ALA A 210 -6.33 10.60 -6.69
CA ALA A 210 -6.66 11.76 -5.85
C ALA A 210 -7.95 11.59 -5.03
N GLU A 211 -8.93 10.87 -5.58
CA GLU A 211 -10.22 10.62 -4.93
C GLU A 211 -10.20 9.43 -3.98
N LYS A 212 -9.59 8.32 -4.40
CA LYS A 212 -9.71 7.01 -3.72
C LYS A 212 -8.54 6.67 -2.82
N LYS A 213 -7.38 7.31 -3.01
CA LYS A 213 -6.17 7.07 -2.22
C LYS A 213 -5.76 8.31 -1.43
N LYS A 214 -4.94 8.11 -0.40
CA LYS A 214 -4.29 9.18 0.37
C LYS A 214 -2.80 8.89 0.51
N SER A 215 -2.00 9.90 0.79
CA SER A 215 -0.59 9.70 1.15
C SER A 215 -0.47 9.04 2.52
N ILE A 216 -1.30 9.49 3.47
CA ILE A 216 -1.29 9.04 4.85
C ILE A 216 -2.73 8.83 5.31
N ILE A 217 -3.00 7.70 5.95
CA ILE A 217 -4.31 7.32 6.51
C ILE A 217 -4.15 7.05 8.01
N ILE A 218 -5.14 7.46 8.80
CA ILE A 218 -5.26 7.10 10.21
C ILE A 218 -6.50 6.21 10.37
N ILE A 219 -6.32 5.03 10.97
CA ILE A 219 -7.44 4.15 11.36
C ILE A 219 -7.23 3.80 12.83
N GLY A 220 -8.18 4.20 13.68
CA GLY A 220 -8.04 4.03 15.12
C GLY A 220 -6.83 4.78 15.67
N SER A 221 -5.94 4.05 16.33
CA SER A 221 -4.71 4.59 16.92
C SER A 221 -3.44 4.36 16.08
N TYR A 222 -3.58 3.91 14.83
CA TYR A 222 -2.44 3.65 13.94
C TYR A 222 -2.46 4.54 12.70
N ILE A 223 -1.26 4.97 12.31
CA ILE A 223 -0.99 5.65 11.03
C ILE A 223 -0.58 4.59 10.01
N PHE A 224 -1.07 4.75 8.79
CA PHE A 224 -0.74 3.94 7.63
C PHE A 224 -0.14 4.84 6.57
N VAL A 225 1.10 4.57 6.21
CA VAL A 225 1.88 5.34 5.24
C VAL A 225 2.78 4.39 4.47
N HIS A 226 3.09 4.69 3.22
CA HIS A 226 3.88 3.78 2.39
C HIS A 226 5.32 3.65 2.88
N GLY A 227 6.14 4.72 2.80
CA GLY A 227 7.54 4.69 3.22
C GLY A 227 7.71 4.89 4.73
N GLY A 228 7.29 6.05 5.22
CA GLY A 228 7.44 6.40 6.64
C GLY A 228 7.19 7.88 6.89
N LEU A 229 7.37 8.29 8.12
CA LEU A 229 7.28 9.70 8.53
C LEU A 229 8.50 10.06 9.38
N SER A 230 9.15 11.17 9.06
CA SER A 230 10.23 11.71 9.90
C SER A 230 9.72 12.79 10.85
N VAL A 231 10.46 13.04 11.93
CA VAL A 231 10.21 14.16 12.83
C VAL A 231 10.27 15.48 12.06
N GLN A 232 11.24 15.61 11.15
CA GLN A 232 11.45 16.79 10.33
C GLN A 232 10.23 17.09 9.41
N LEU A 233 9.68 16.07 8.75
CA LEU A 233 8.46 16.21 7.93
C LEU A 233 7.28 16.68 8.78
N MET A 234 7.05 16.01 9.91
CA MET A 234 5.90 16.29 10.76
C MET A 234 6.04 17.58 11.56
N ASP A 235 7.26 18.10 11.70
CA ASP A 235 7.46 19.45 12.25
C ASP A 235 7.07 20.55 11.26
N LYS A 236 7.26 20.33 9.96
CA LYS A 236 6.87 21.28 8.91
C LYS A 236 5.37 21.19 8.56
N TYR A 237 4.84 19.98 8.37
CA TYR A 237 3.50 19.75 7.80
C TYR A 237 2.61 18.92 8.72
N THR A 238 1.31 19.12 8.59
CA THR A 238 0.30 18.20 9.13
C THR A 238 -0.05 17.12 8.09
N ILE A 239 -0.59 16.01 8.55
CA ILE A 239 -1.08 14.92 7.67
C ILE A 239 -2.11 15.44 6.65
N ALA A 240 -3.00 16.35 7.07
CA ALA A 240 -4.01 16.92 6.20
C ALA A 240 -3.38 17.78 5.08
N GLU A 241 -2.35 18.57 5.40
CA GLU A 241 -1.61 19.37 4.42
C GLU A 241 -0.89 18.48 3.41
N ILE A 242 -0.19 17.42 3.85
CA ILE A 242 0.49 16.48 2.97
C ILE A 242 -0.52 15.83 2.02
N ASN A 243 -1.62 15.30 2.54
CA ASN A 243 -2.67 14.67 1.73
C ASN A 243 -3.25 15.65 0.70
N GLU A 244 -3.47 16.91 1.08
CA GLU A 244 -4.03 17.91 0.17
C GLU A 244 -3.05 18.38 -0.90
N ILE A 245 -1.77 18.57 -0.56
CA ILE A 245 -0.70 18.92 -1.51
C ILE A 245 -0.63 17.86 -2.62
N VAL A 246 -0.54 16.58 -2.23
CA VAL A 246 -0.46 15.48 -3.19
C VAL A 246 -1.75 15.35 -4.02
N ARG A 247 -2.91 15.50 -3.39
CA ARG A 247 -4.21 15.46 -4.08
C ARG A 247 -4.32 16.54 -5.15
N LYS A 248 -3.95 17.77 -4.85
CA LYS A 248 -3.97 18.89 -5.79
C LYS A 248 -3.00 18.67 -6.95
N TRP A 249 -1.80 18.17 -6.63
CA TRP A 249 -0.81 17.84 -7.66
C TRP A 249 -1.34 16.78 -8.63
N LEU A 250 -1.94 15.70 -8.14
CA LEU A 250 -2.58 14.67 -8.97
C LEU A 250 -3.68 15.25 -9.86
N LEU A 251 -4.51 16.14 -9.33
CA LEU A 251 -5.60 16.79 -10.05
C LEU A 251 -5.13 17.86 -11.04
N LYS A 252 -3.85 18.27 -10.99
CA LYS A 252 -3.31 19.41 -11.75
C LYS A 252 -4.03 20.73 -11.42
N THR A 253 -4.39 20.91 -10.14
CA THR A 253 -5.06 22.10 -9.60
C THR A 253 -4.22 22.87 -8.60
N ASP A 254 -2.98 22.44 -8.40
CA ASP A 254 -2.00 23.06 -7.53
C ASP A 254 -1.51 24.40 -8.09
N THR A 255 -1.29 25.35 -7.20
CA THR A 255 -0.56 26.59 -7.48
C THR A 255 0.94 26.32 -7.63
N LYS A 256 1.70 27.29 -8.11
CA LYS A 256 3.16 27.18 -8.19
C LYS A 256 3.78 26.85 -6.82
N VAL A 257 3.32 27.50 -5.74
CA VAL A 257 3.82 27.26 -4.38
C VAL A 257 3.50 25.84 -3.93
N GLU A 258 2.29 25.33 -4.18
CA GLU A 258 1.92 23.96 -3.83
C GLU A 258 2.71 22.92 -4.65
N SER A 259 3.05 23.22 -5.90
CA SER A 259 3.94 22.38 -6.70
C SER A 259 5.37 22.34 -6.12
N GLU A 260 5.89 23.47 -5.65
CA GLU A 260 7.18 23.54 -4.94
C GLU A 260 7.16 22.75 -3.62
N LEU A 261 6.04 22.77 -2.89
CA LEU A 261 5.85 21.94 -1.69
C LEU A 261 5.75 20.45 -2.02
N PHE A 262 5.08 20.09 -3.12
CA PHE A 262 5.07 18.70 -3.60
C PHE A 262 6.49 18.22 -3.92
N ASP A 263 7.30 19.04 -4.61
CA ASP A 263 8.69 18.70 -4.88
C ASP A 263 9.53 18.50 -3.62
N GLU A 264 9.25 19.26 -2.55
CA GLU A 264 9.92 19.10 -1.26
C GLU A 264 9.58 17.76 -0.59
N ILE A 265 8.33 17.32 -0.63
CA ILE A 265 7.88 16.09 0.05
C ILE A 265 8.01 14.83 -0.82
N PHE A 266 8.34 14.94 -2.10
CA PHE A 266 8.43 13.79 -2.98
C PHE A 266 9.78 13.62 -3.68
N ARG A 267 10.46 14.70 -4.08
CA ARG A 267 11.63 14.63 -4.95
C ARG A 267 12.95 15.06 -4.34
N LYS A 268 12.94 15.88 -3.30
CA LYS A 268 14.17 16.55 -2.83
C LYS A 268 14.95 15.78 -1.78
N ASP A 269 14.27 15.07 -0.91
CA ASP A 269 14.86 14.44 0.25
C ASP A 269 14.03 13.21 0.64
N ASP A 270 14.61 12.04 0.56
CA ASP A 270 13.94 10.78 0.83
C ASP A 270 13.44 10.72 2.27
N ASP A 271 14.19 11.24 3.24
CA ASP A 271 13.79 11.25 4.65
C ASP A 271 12.61 12.20 4.92
N MET A 272 12.41 13.19 4.06
CA MET A 272 11.27 14.09 4.08
C MET A 272 10.06 13.54 3.34
N SER A 273 10.21 12.46 2.59
CA SER A 273 9.15 11.92 1.74
C SER A 273 8.37 10.81 2.45
N PRO A 274 7.04 10.92 2.61
CA PRO A 274 6.23 9.81 3.13
C PRO A 274 6.20 8.60 2.19
N PHE A 275 6.75 8.73 0.98
CA PHE A 275 6.78 7.70 -0.06
C PHE A 275 8.14 6.99 -0.18
N TRP A 276 9.23 7.65 0.20
CA TRP A 276 10.60 7.16 0.07
C TRP A 276 11.31 6.92 1.40
N CYS A 277 10.82 7.51 2.50
CA CYS A 277 11.45 7.46 3.81
C CYS A 277 11.69 6.01 4.27
N ARG A 278 12.95 5.70 4.58
CA ARG A 278 13.39 4.39 5.05
C ARG A 278 13.88 4.40 6.50
N ILE A 279 13.81 5.54 7.19
CA ILE A 279 14.29 5.71 8.58
C ILE A 279 13.85 4.56 9.49
N TYR A 280 12.60 4.12 9.36
CA TYR A 280 12.04 3.03 10.16
C TYR A 280 11.90 1.71 9.40
N GLY A 281 12.22 1.68 8.11
CA GLY A 281 12.14 0.50 7.27
C GLY A 281 13.36 -0.39 7.37
N GLU A 282 14.53 0.20 7.51
CA GLU A 282 15.82 -0.46 7.60
C GLU A 282 16.24 -0.68 9.06
N ASP A 283 17.14 -1.65 9.29
CA ASP A 283 17.77 -1.84 10.59
C ASP A 283 19.10 -1.06 10.58
N TYR A 284 19.19 -0.10 11.45
CA TYR A 284 20.44 0.60 11.74
C TYR A 284 20.78 0.44 13.21
N ASP A 285 22.07 0.40 13.52
CA ASP A 285 22.54 0.59 14.89
C ASP A 285 22.19 2.01 15.34
N GLU A 286 21.78 2.20 16.59
CA GLU A 286 21.41 3.51 17.13
C GLU A 286 22.52 4.56 16.99
N ASP A 287 23.78 4.10 16.94
CA ASP A 287 24.96 4.96 16.74
C ASP A 287 25.10 5.42 15.26
N ASP A 288 24.62 4.63 14.31
CA ASP A 288 24.70 4.93 12.87
C ASP A 288 23.52 5.79 12.39
N ASN A 289 22.32 5.57 12.95
CA ASN A 289 21.13 6.35 12.62
C ASN A 289 20.29 6.66 13.87
N PRO A 290 20.57 7.77 14.56
CA PRO A 290 19.84 8.17 15.77
C PRO A 290 18.34 8.43 15.50
N ASP A 291 17.96 8.69 14.25
CA ASP A 291 16.56 8.92 13.88
C ASP A 291 15.72 7.63 13.88
N ASN A 292 16.36 6.43 13.78
CA ASN A 292 15.72 5.14 13.96
C ASN A 292 15.73 4.66 15.43
N SER A 293 15.78 5.55 16.38
CA SER A 293 15.73 5.20 17.80
C SER A 293 14.30 5.18 18.35
N LEU A 294 14.07 4.42 19.42
CA LEU A 294 12.80 4.47 20.16
C LEU A 294 12.49 5.90 20.66
N LYS A 295 13.52 6.66 21.01
CA LYS A 295 13.38 8.07 21.43
C LYS A 295 12.87 8.93 20.29
N SER A 296 13.44 8.81 19.10
CA SER A 296 13.00 9.55 17.91
C SER A 296 11.58 9.15 17.52
N PHE A 297 11.26 7.85 17.53
CA PHE A 297 9.91 7.36 17.27
C PHE A 297 8.88 7.92 18.27
N ASN A 298 9.21 7.97 19.57
CA ASN A 298 8.33 8.60 20.57
C ASN A 298 8.11 10.09 20.28
N ASN A 299 9.18 10.82 19.95
CA ASN A 299 9.08 12.24 19.58
C ASN A 299 8.17 12.44 18.36
N LEU A 300 8.31 11.58 17.35
CA LEU A 300 7.45 11.59 16.16
C LEU A 300 5.97 11.41 16.53
N ILE A 301 5.65 10.39 17.32
CA ILE A 301 4.27 10.09 17.72
C ILE A 301 3.69 11.23 18.58
N ASP A 302 4.48 11.80 19.51
CA ASP A 302 4.06 12.93 20.34
C ASP A 302 3.79 14.18 19.48
N LEU A 303 4.66 14.46 18.52
CA LEU A 303 4.51 15.58 17.59
C LEU A 303 3.24 15.42 16.73
N ILE A 304 3.01 14.24 16.19
CA ILE A 304 1.79 13.93 15.43
C ILE A 304 0.56 14.12 16.31
N ASN A 305 0.58 13.60 17.53
CA ASN A 305 -0.51 13.75 18.49
C ASN A 305 -0.80 15.21 18.86
N LYS A 306 0.21 16.06 18.87
CA LYS A 306 0.08 17.48 19.16
C LYS A 306 -0.47 18.29 17.98
N LYS A 307 0.00 18.00 16.76
CA LYS A 307 -0.25 18.87 15.59
C LYS A 307 -1.46 18.44 14.74
N ASN A 308 -1.86 17.17 14.78
CA ASN A 308 -2.85 16.65 13.85
C ASN A 308 -4.24 16.44 14.48
N LYS A 309 -5.28 16.62 13.66
CA LYS A 309 -6.62 16.16 14.02
C LYS A 309 -6.63 14.64 14.06
N LYS A 310 -7.33 14.06 15.01
CA LYS A 310 -7.45 12.63 15.24
C LYS A 310 -8.70 12.32 16.05
N LEU A 311 -9.20 11.11 15.94
CA LEU A 311 -10.34 10.63 16.72
C LEU A 311 -9.91 10.10 18.09
N MET A 312 -8.68 9.61 18.19
CA MET A 312 -8.07 9.09 19.40
C MET A 312 -6.54 9.27 19.35
N PRO A 313 -5.84 9.16 20.48
CA PRO A 313 -4.38 9.27 20.48
C PRO A 313 -3.72 8.22 19.60
N ILE A 314 -2.79 8.66 18.76
CA ILE A 314 -1.98 7.78 17.94
C ILE A 314 -0.96 7.08 18.82
N LYS A 315 -0.81 5.76 18.62
CA LYS A 315 0.12 4.89 19.34
C LYS A 315 1.25 4.38 18.47
N GLY A 316 0.97 4.20 17.17
CA GLY A 316 1.93 3.56 16.29
C GLY A 316 1.71 3.84 14.81
N MET A 317 2.54 3.18 14.00
CA MET A 317 2.60 3.34 12.56
C MET A 317 2.79 1.98 11.87
N VAL A 318 2.18 1.81 10.72
CA VAL A 318 2.38 0.66 9.81
C VAL A 318 2.96 1.21 8.51
N ILE A 319 4.09 0.65 8.07
CA ILE A 319 4.83 1.04 6.88
C ILE A 319 5.07 -0.13 5.94
N SER A 320 5.37 0.17 4.69
CA SER A 320 5.72 -0.75 3.58
C SER A 320 7.02 -0.31 2.92
N HIS A 321 7.15 -0.35 1.58
CA HIS A 321 8.23 0.25 0.79
C HIS A 321 9.62 -0.37 0.95
N THR A 322 10.03 -0.74 2.16
CA THR A 322 11.35 -1.30 2.44
C THR A 322 11.21 -2.82 2.57
N PRO A 323 11.68 -3.58 1.54
CA PRO A 323 11.45 -5.03 1.52
C PRO A 323 12.24 -5.76 2.60
N GLN A 324 11.54 -6.29 3.59
CA GLN A 324 12.14 -6.93 4.77
C GLN A 324 12.87 -8.24 4.45
N PHE A 325 12.63 -8.85 3.28
CA PHE A 325 13.37 -10.05 2.88
C PHE A 325 14.87 -9.78 2.68
N MET A 326 15.25 -8.55 2.35
CA MET A 326 16.64 -8.13 2.18
C MET A 326 17.40 -8.15 3.51
N GLU A 327 16.70 -8.06 4.63
CA GLU A 327 17.21 -8.19 5.99
C GLU A 327 16.93 -9.58 6.59
N ASP A 328 16.65 -10.59 5.76
CA ASP A 328 16.29 -11.95 6.19
C ASP A 328 15.12 -11.99 7.19
N LYS A 329 14.12 -11.11 6.99
CA LYS A 329 12.97 -10.98 7.89
C LYS A 329 11.64 -11.25 7.18
N PHE A 330 10.76 -11.89 7.91
CA PHE A 330 9.33 -11.85 7.64
C PHE A 330 8.77 -10.46 8.01
N LEU A 331 7.53 -10.18 7.68
CA LEU A 331 6.78 -9.07 8.24
C LEU A 331 6.99 -9.04 9.77
N ASN A 332 7.35 -7.88 10.30
CA ASN A 332 7.83 -7.74 11.66
C ASN A 332 7.43 -6.43 12.32
N SER A 333 7.72 -6.29 13.60
CA SER A 333 7.44 -5.09 14.36
C SER A 333 8.63 -4.66 15.20
N MET A 334 8.64 -3.37 15.53
CA MET A 334 9.55 -2.73 16.48
C MET A 334 8.76 -2.02 17.58
N TYR A 335 9.44 -1.63 18.65
CA TYR A 335 8.94 -0.77 19.72
C TYR A 335 7.66 -1.30 20.40
N ASN A 336 7.63 -2.61 20.73
CA ASN A 336 6.48 -3.28 21.31
C ASN A 336 5.19 -3.15 20.46
N ASP A 337 5.29 -3.57 19.21
CA ASP A 337 4.21 -3.57 18.21
C ASP A 337 3.65 -2.17 17.87
N ARG A 338 4.43 -1.13 18.11
CA ARG A 338 4.05 0.24 17.77
C ARG A 338 4.47 0.65 16.36
N LEU A 339 5.48 0.00 15.80
CA LEU A 339 5.90 0.14 14.41
C LEU A 339 5.81 -1.22 13.74
N TRP A 340 5.07 -1.31 12.64
CA TRP A 340 4.96 -2.52 11.81
C TRP A 340 5.54 -2.29 10.43
N ARG A 341 6.40 -3.20 9.97
CA ARG A 341 7.04 -3.22 8.65
C ARG A 341 6.47 -4.40 7.87
N ILE A 342 5.65 -4.13 6.85
CA ILE A 342 4.84 -5.17 6.21
C ILE A 342 5.17 -5.44 4.74
N ASP A 343 6.08 -4.67 4.12
CA ASP A 343 6.64 -5.07 2.84
C ASP A 343 7.65 -6.22 3.04
N VAL A 344 7.43 -7.30 2.34
CA VAL A 344 8.30 -8.48 2.35
C VAL A 344 8.79 -8.85 0.94
N GLY A 345 8.62 -7.95 -0.02
CA GLY A 345 8.98 -8.20 -1.41
C GLY A 345 8.23 -9.41 -2.00
N MET A 346 6.95 -9.59 -1.64
CA MET A 346 6.19 -10.81 -1.98
C MET A 346 5.87 -10.95 -3.47
N SER A 347 5.98 -9.88 -4.25
CA SER A 347 5.79 -9.91 -5.69
C SER A 347 6.87 -10.75 -6.39
N ARG A 348 6.50 -11.48 -7.43
CA ARG A 348 7.44 -12.18 -8.31
C ARG A 348 8.39 -11.22 -9.04
N ALA A 349 8.10 -9.93 -9.05
CA ALA A 349 9.03 -8.90 -9.56
C ALA A 349 10.42 -8.99 -8.92
N PHE A 350 10.51 -9.39 -7.65
CA PHE A 350 11.76 -9.54 -6.90
C PHE A 350 12.46 -10.89 -7.10
N GLY A 351 11.99 -11.75 -8.00
CA GLY A 351 12.53 -13.12 -8.16
C GLY A 351 14.01 -13.17 -8.51
N LYS A 352 14.55 -12.19 -9.23
CA LYS A 352 15.97 -12.07 -9.51
C LYS A 352 16.82 -11.60 -8.32
N GLN A 353 16.19 -11.06 -7.30
CA GLN A 353 16.86 -10.52 -6.11
C GLN A 353 17.15 -11.61 -5.06
N ASP A 354 16.71 -12.84 -5.27
CA ASP A 354 17.03 -13.99 -4.43
C ASP A 354 17.93 -14.99 -5.19
N ASP A 355 19.00 -15.46 -4.56
CA ASP A 355 20.05 -16.33 -5.15
C ASP A 355 19.52 -17.59 -5.83
N CYS A 356 18.35 -18.08 -5.42
CA CYS A 356 17.73 -19.31 -5.96
C CYS A 356 16.33 -19.07 -6.55
N GLY A 357 15.94 -17.82 -6.81
CA GLY A 357 14.63 -17.46 -7.35
C GLY A 357 13.47 -17.65 -6.36
N TYR A 358 13.78 -18.00 -5.11
CA TYR A 358 12.80 -18.17 -4.05
C TYR A 358 13.39 -17.97 -2.65
N ASN A 359 13.08 -16.84 -2.05
CA ASN A 359 13.43 -16.53 -0.68
C ASN A 359 12.26 -16.86 0.27
N LYS A 360 12.50 -17.63 1.35
CA LYS A 360 11.45 -18.02 2.31
C LYS A 360 10.73 -16.84 2.96
N TYR A 361 11.41 -15.70 3.08
CA TYR A 361 10.87 -14.49 3.69
C TYR A 361 9.89 -13.75 2.79
N ARG A 362 9.97 -13.94 1.45
CA ARG A 362 9.09 -13.32 0.44
C ARG A 362 7.73 -14.01 0.29
N LYS A 363 7.41 -15.01 1.11
CA LYS A 363 6.07 -15.63 1.11
C LYS A 363 4.99 -14.58 1.27
N PRO A 364 3.85 -14.68 0.54
CA PRO A 364 2.72 -13.78 0.77
C PRO A 364 2.29 -13.78 2.22
N GLN A 365 2.26 -12.59 2.83
CA GLN A 365 1.99 -12.36 4.25
C GLN A 365 1.09 -11.14 4.41
N ILE A 366 0.34 -11.12 5.49
CA ILE A 366 -0.49 -9.99 5.89
C ILE A 366 -0.40 -9.80 7.40
N LEU A 367 -0.62 -8.55 7.83
CA LEU A 367 -0.88 -8.20 9.21
C LEU A 367 -2.40 -8.03 9.39
N ILE A 368 -2.95 -8.56 10.48
CA ILE A 368 -4.33 -8.28 10.90
C ILE A 368 -4.29 -7.61 12.27
N ILE A 369 -4.98 -6.50 12.40
CA ILE A 369 -5.14 -5.77 13.66
C ILE A 369 -6.58 -5.97 14.13
N HIS A 370 -6.75 -6.59 15.30
CA HIS A 370 -8.05 -6.84 15.91
C HIS A 370 -8.31 -5.81 17.01
N ASN A 371 -9.45 -5.13 16.95
CA ASN A 371 -9.92 -4.18 17.95
C ASN A 371 -8.89 -3.10 18.33
N ASP A 372 -8.05 -2.69 17.36
CA ASP A 372 -7.00 -1.68 17.55
C ASP A 372 -5.94 -2.04 18.62
N LYS A 373 -5.76 -3.34 18.92
CA LYS A 373 -4.94 -3.81 20.07
C LYS A 373 -4.19 -5.12 19.86
N GLN A 374 -4.73 -6.08 19.11
CA GLN A 374 -4.16 -7.40 18.95
C GLN A 374 -3.68 -7.58 17.52
N PHE A 375 -2.51 -8.19 17.37
CA PHE A 375 -1.86 -8.34 16.08
C PHE A 375 -1.75 -9.81 15.72
N GLU A 376 -2.17 -10.15 14.52
CA GLU A 376 -2.06 -11.48 13.93
C GLU A 376 -1.26 -11.38 12.63
N LYS A 377 -0.22 -12.20 12.50
CA LYS A 377 0.52 -12.37 11.25
C LYS A 377 0.03 -13.64 10.56
N ARG A 378 -0.39 -13.51 9.29
CA ARG A 378 -0.72 -14.67 8.46
C ARG A 378 0.28 -14.80 7.32
N ILE A 379 0.77 -16.02 7.12
CA ILE A 379 1.73 -16.36 6.08
C ILE A 379 1.17 -17.54 5.30
N VAL A 380 1.27 -17.49 3.97
CA VAL A 380 0.86 -18.63 3.13
C VAL A 380 1.74 -19.84 3.45
N SER A 381 1.10 -20.93 3.91
CA SER A 381 1.77 -22.20 4.14
C SER A 381 2.01 -22.92 2.80
N PHE A 382 3.22 -23.46 2.59
CA PHE A 382 3.47 -24.42 1.50
C PHE A 382 3.14 -25.82 1.99
N ASN A 383 2.23 -26.50 1.30
CA ASN A 383 2.25 -27.94 1.30
C ASN A 383 3.50 -28.38 0.53
N SER A 384 4.48 -28.96 1.23
CA SER A 384 5.79 -29.39 0.73
C SER A 384 5.75 -30.47 -0.38
N ASN A 385 4.59 -30.83 -0.90
CA ASN A 385 4.38 -31.93 -1.83
C ASN A 385 3.93 -31.54 -3.25
N ARG A 386 3.92 -30.26 -3.60
CA ARG A 386 3.69 -29.87 -5.01
C ARG A 386 4.55 -28.66 -5.37
N PHE A 387 5.73 -28.96 -5.92
CA PHE A 387 6.33 -28.09 -6.93
C PHE A 387 5.50 -28.27 -8.20
N PRO A 388 4.83 -27.26 -8.74
CA PRO A 388 4.41 -27.32 -10.11
C PRO A 388 5.68 -27.13 -10.93
N SER A 389 6.18 -28.23 -11.50
CA SER A 389 7.05 -28.17 -12.66
C SER A 389 6.39 -27.22 -13.67
N THR A 390 7.12 -26.16 -14.06
CA THR A 390 6.99 -25.41 -15.31
C THR A 390 5.63 -25.61 -16.02
N GLY A 391 4.59 -24.97 -15.55
CA GLY A 391 3.34 -24.79 -16.28
C GLY A 391 3.44 -23.50 -17.09
N MET A 392 3.49 -23.64 -18.40
CA MET A 392 3.40 -22.54 -19.37
C MET A 392 2.32 -21.55 -18.95
N GLY A 393 2.68 -20.25 -18.97
CA GLY A 393 1.78 -19.17 -18.66
C GLY A 393 0.47 -19.28 -19.41
N GLU A 394 -0.61 -19.54 -18.70
CA GLU A 394 -1.94 -19.37 -19.28
C GLU A 394 -2.11 -17.87 -19.54
N ASN A 395 -2.05 -17.50 -20.80
CA ASN A 395 -2.39 -16.16 -21.29
C ASN A 395 -3.86 -15.90 -20.93
N VAL A 396 -4.08 -15.28 -19.78
CA VAL A 396 -5.39 -14.75 -19.45
C VAL A 396 -5.57 -13.49 -20.29
N ASN A 397 -6.46 -13.56 -21.25
CA ASN A 397 -6.81 -12.47 -22.15
C ASN A 397 -7.63 -11.41 -21.36
N LEU A 398 -6.96 -10.65 -20.46
CA LEU A 398 -7.58 -9.62 -19.60
C LEU A 398 -7.90 -8.32 -20.38
N LEU A 399 -7.65 -8.28 -21.68
CA LEU A 399 -7.50 -7.05 -22.44
C LEU A 399 -8.71 -6.66 -23.30
N ASN A 400 -9.82 -7.40 -23.22
CA ASN A 400 -10.99 -7.17 -24.09
C ASN A 400 -12.11 -6.33 -23.50
N GLN A 401 -11.86 -5.44 -22.55
CA GLN A 401 -12.88 -4.48 -22.11
C GLN A 401 -12.39 -3.05 -22.25
N THR A 402 -12.83 -2.41 -23.35
CA THR A 402 -12.94 -0.94 -23.40
C THR A 402 -13.86 -0.49 -22.29
N LEU A 403 -13.32 0.26 -21.34
CA LEU A 403 -14.13 0.91 -20.31
C LEU A 403 -14.79 2.15 -20.92
N PRO A 404 -16.07 2.39 -20.65
CA PRO A 404 -16.59 3.75 -20.63
C PRO A 404 -16.04 4.40 -19.34
N PHE A 405 -15.26 5.41 -19.51
CA PHE A 405 -14.98 6.41 -18.48
C PHE A 405 -16.01 7.54 -18.62
#